data_8e621671976ed9ae34e031308cb8145f
#
_entry.id   8e621671976ed9ae34e031308cb8145f
#
_cell.length_a   1.000
_cell.length_b   1.000
_cell.length_c   1.000
_cell.angle_alpha   90.00
_cell.angle_beta   90.00
_cell.angle_gamma   90.00
#
_symmetry.space_group_name_H-M   'P 1'
#
loop_
_entity.id
_entity.type
_entity.pdbx_description
1 polymer ?
#
loop_
_entity_poly.entity_id
_entity_poly.type
_entity_poly.pdbx_seq_one_letter_code
_entity_poly.pdbx_strand_id
1 'polypeptide(L)'
;MKPKIVAIIPIRKNSRRIKNKNFINFYKGNSLLEIKIKQLKKINKIDKIIVSSDSVLARKIAYKYNVSFHQREKYFASSICSGSDFFQNLAKSIKGDYLMYCPCTSPIINKNTYDNFLNTFKKYKNKYDSFNTVETLKTYIWKKNKPLNYNLNNAPNSQDLPDDYYTLTFGINIISRNNMIKFKNIVGKNPKFIILNKLQGTDINDKTDFKIAQVLYKKNFS
;
A
#
# COMPACT_ATOMS: atom_id res chain seq x y z
N MET A 1 -15.22 -12.24 -20.05
CA MET A 1 -14.95 -12.66 -18.66
C MET A 1 -14.72 -11.44 -17.79
N LYS A 2 -15.15 -11.49 -16.51
CA LYS A 2 -14.87 -10.42 -15.53
C LYS A 2 -13.35 -10.37 -15.29
N PRO A 3 -12.71 -9.19 -15.36
CA PRO A 3 -11.28 -9.07 -15.09
C PRO A 3 -10.93 -9.47 -13.66
N LYS A 4 -9.86 -10.27 -13.50
CA LYS A 4 -9.40 -10.80 -12.22
C LYS A 4 -8.52 -9.80 -11.48
N ILE A 5 -8.91 -9.46 -10.23
CA ILE A 5 -8.14 -8.63 -9.30
C ILE A 5 -7.38 -9.52 -8.34
N VAL A 6 -6.06 -9.42 -8.36
CA VAL A 6 -5.17 -10.15 -7.46
C VAL A 6 -4.56 -9.21 -6.44
N ALA A 7 -4.91 -9.37 -5.17
CA ALA A 7 -4.30 -8.60 -4.08
C ALA A 7 -2.96 -9.22 -3.68
N ILE A 8 -1.94 -8.38 -3.59
CA ILE A 8 -0.57 -8.76 -3.26
C ILE A 8 -0.18 -8.11 -1.94
N ILE A 9 0.21 -8.94 -0.98
CA ILE A 9 0.79 -8.51 0.30
C ILE A 9 2.31 -8.71 0.20
N PRO A 10 3.08 -7.63 -0.05
CA PRO A 10 4.54 -7.73 -0.16
C PRO A 10 5.18 -7.71 1.22
N ILE A 11 6.01 -8.70 1.53
CA ILE A 11 6.76 -8.78 2.78
C ILE A 11 8.20 -9.14 2.49
N ARG A 12 9.13 -8.61 3.26
CA ARG A 12 10.54 -9.06 3.31
C ARG A 12 10.81 -9.73 4.65
N LYS A 13 11.62 -10.78 4.65
CA LYS A 13 12.10 -11.45 5.86
C LYS A 13 12.72 -10.43 6.83
N ASN A 14 13.58 -9.58 6.31
CA ASN A 14 14.32 -8.60 7.12
C ASN A 14 13.74 -7.18 6.94
N SER A 15 13.14 -6.66 7.99
CA SER A 15 12.77 -5.25 8.11
C SER A 15 13.91 -4.49 8.76
N ARG A 16 14.40 -3.41 8.11
CA ARG A 16 15.59 -2.66 8.57
C ARG A 16 15.38 -1.89 9.86
N ARG A 17 14.27 -1.15 9.95
CA ARG A 17 13.98 -0.20 11.05
C ARG A 17 13.33 -0.87 12.26
N ILE A 18 12.56 -1.93 12.06
CA ILE A 18 11.93 -2.74 13.11
C ILE A 18 12.18 -4.21 12.78
N LYS A 19 12.97 -4.90 13.59
CA LYS A 19 13.23 -6.34 13.38
C LYS A 19 11.91 -7.13 13.36
N ASN A 20 11.70 -7.94 12.33
CA ASN A 20 10.50 -8.76 12.16
C ASN A 20 9.16 -8.02 12.19
N LYS A 21 9.13 -6.73 11.81
CA LYS A 21 7.95 -5.83 11.88
C LYS A 21 6.62 -6.50 11.52
N ASN A 22 6.58 -7.25 10.45
CA ASN A 22 5.35 -7.83 9.92
C ASN A 22 4.89 -9.09 10.67
N PHE A 23 5.70 -9.63 11.59
CA PHE A 23 5.49 -10.90 12.29
C PHE A 23 5.34 -10.77 13.80
N ILE A 24 5.79 -9.68 14.41
CA ILE A 24 5.61 -9.42 15.84
C ILE A 24 4.15 -9.13 16.15
N ASN A 25 3.74 -9.40 17.41
CA ASN A 25 2.39 -9.11 17.86
C ASN A 25 2.07 -7.62 17.69
N PHE A 26 1.04 -7.33 16.92
CA PHE A 26 0.54 -5.99 16.74
C PHE A 26 -0.74 -5.74 17.55
N TYR A 27 -1.71 -6.68 17.48
CA TYR A 27 -2.96 -6.54 18.23
C TYR A 27 -3.61 -7.91 18.52
N LYS A 28 -3.94 -8.18 19.80
CA LYS A 28 -4.62 -9.42 20.27
C LYS A 28 -3.98 -10.69 19.68
N GLY A 29 -2.66 -10.82 19.77
CA GLY A 29 -1.90 -11.97 19.27
C GLY A 29 -1.72 -12.02 17.76
N ASN A 30 -2.25 -11.08 16.99
CA ASN A 30 -2.09 -11.04 15.53
C ASN A 30 -0.96 -10.12 15.12
N SER A 31 -0.18 -10.56 14.16
CA SER A 31 0.83 -9.77 13.46
C SER A 31 0.20 -8.87 12.38
N LEU A 32 0.97 -7.89 11.87
CA LEU A 32 0.52 -7.04 10.75
C LEU A 32 0.14 -7.87 9.51
N LEU A 33 0.88 -8.95 9.22
CA LEU A 33 0.55 -9.85 8.12
C LEU A 33 -0.81 -10.51 8.31
N GLU A 34 -1.07 -11.08 9.50
CA GLU A 34 -2.33 -11.75 9.80
C GLU A 34 -3.51 -10.77 9.74
N ILE A 35 -3.32 -9.55 10.25
CA ILE A 35 -4.32 -8.49 10.15
C ILE A 35 -4.61 -8.16 8.69
N LYS A 36 -3.59 -7.94 7.87
CA LYS A 36 -3.77 -7.60 6.45
C LYS A 36 -4.49 -8.72 5.68
N ILE A 37 -4.13 -9.97 5.92
CA ILE A 37 -4.84 -11.11 5.31
C ILE A 37 -6.32 -11.11 5.72
N LYS A 38 -6.61 -10.96 7.02
CA LYS A 38 -8.00 -10.91 7.54
C LYS A 38 -8.80 -9.74 6.94
N GLN A 39 -8.17 -8.57 6.76
CA GLN A 39 -8.80 -7.42 6.10
C GLN A 39 -9.18 -7.75 4.66
N LEU A 40 -8.23 -8.25 3.86
CA LEU A 40 -8.45 -8.53 2.44
C LEU A 40 -9.45 -9.68 2.21
N LYS A 41 -9.50 -10.69 3.09
CA LYS A 41 -10.49 -11.78 3.03
C LYS A 41 -11.94 -11.30 3.20
N LYS A 42 -12.17 -10.13 3.78
CA LYS A 42 -13.51 -9.53 3.91
C LYS A 42 -13.96 -8.78 2.64
N ILE A 43 -13.14 -8.70 1.60
CA ILE A 43 -13.40 -7.91 0.39
C ILE A 43 -13.79 -8.84 -0.76
N ASN A 44 -15.07 -8.99 -1.00
CA ASN A 44 -15.62 -9.92 -2.00
C ASN A 44 -15.25 -9.60 -3.46
N LYS A 45 -14.68 -8.39 -3.72
CA LYS A 45 -14.28 -7.95 -5.07
C LYS A 45 -12.84 -8.37 -5.43
N ILE A 46 -12.13 -9.01 -4.52
CA ILE A 46 -10.78 -9.56 -4.73
C ILE A 46 -10.93 -11.03 -5.11
N ASP A 47 -10.39 -11.41 -6.26
CA ASP A 47 -10.49 -12.79 -6.76
C ASP A 47 -9.41 -13.70 -6.15
N LYS A 48 -8.25 -13.15 -5.77
CA LYS A 48 -7.15 -13.90 -5.16
C LYS A 48 -6.30 -13.02 -4.26
N ILE A 49 -5.83 -13.59 -3.15
CA ILE A 49 -4.87 -12.96 -2.24
C ILE A 49 -3.56 -13.74 -2.30
N ILE A 50 -2.45 -13.05 -2.49
CA ILE A 50 -1.11 -13.63 -2.56
C ILE A 50 -0.19 -12.91 -1.60
N VAL A 51 0.45 -13.66 -0.70
CA VAL A 51 1.59 -13.17 0.10
C VAL A 51 2.85 -13.38 -0.72
N SER A 52 3.56 -12.30 -1.05
CA SER A 52 4.82 -12.35 -1.79
C SER A 52 6.00 -12.09 -0.86
N SER A 53 6.85 -13.09 -0.63
CA SER A 53 7.93 -13.00 0.36
C SER A 53 9.07 -13.99 0.09
N ASP A 54 10.24 -13.67 0.67
CA ASP A 54 11.40 -14.56 0.84
C ASP A 54 11.39 -15.30 2.20
N SER A 55 10.36 -15.11 3.03
CA SER A 55 10.27 -15.62 4.40
C SER A 55 9.50 -16.92 4.49
N VAL A 56 10.12 -17.95 5.09
CA VAL A 56 9.44 -19.21 5.44
C VAL A 56 8.27 -18.96 6.41
N LEU A 57 8.43 -18.03 7.36
CA LEU A 57 7.35 -17.69 8.30
C LEU A 57 6.15 -17.06 7.58
N ALA A 58 6.40 -16.18 6.60
CA ALA A 58 5.33 -15.60 5.77
C ALA A 58 4.57 -16.68 5.00
N ARG A 59 5.29 -17.71 4.49
CA ARG A 59 4.70 -18.87 3.81
C ARG A 59 3.81 -19.68 4.75
N LYS A 60 4.29 -19.99 5.96
CA LYS A 60 3.50 -20.72 6.98
C LYS A 60 2.21 -19.96 7.34
N ILE A 61 2.30 -18.63 7.52
CA ILE A 61 1.14 -17.79 7.81
C ILE A 61 0.17 -17.77 6.61
N ALA A 62 0.66 -17.63 5.38
CA ALA A 62 -0.18 -17.65 4.19
C ALA A 62 -0.99 -18.96 4.11
N TYR A 63 -0.36 -20.10 4.32
CA TYR A 63 -1.05 -21.41 4.31
C TYR A 63 -2.04 -21.55 5.47
N LYS A 64 -1.69 -21.13 6.69
CA LYS A 64 -2.60 -21.09 7.84
C LYS A 64 -3.91 -20.36 7.54
N TYR A 65 -3.86 -19.30 6.73
CA TYR A 65 -5.03 -18.50 6.36
C TYR A 65 -5.63 -18.89 5.00
N ASN A 66 -5.20 -19.98 4.37
CA ASN A 66 -5.66 -20.41 3.05
C ASN A 66 -5.57 -19.31 1.99
N VAL A 67 -4.43 -18.60 1.93
CA VAL A 67 -4.09 -17.66 0.86
C VAL A 67 -2.85 -18.13 0.11
N SER A 68 -2.74 -17.74 -1.15
CA SER A 68 -1.61 -18.16 -1.99
C SER A 68 -0.30 -17.54 -1.52
N PHE A 69 0.78 -18.24 -1.76
CA PHE A 69 2.13 -17.77 -1.51
C PHE A 69 2.93 -17.68 -2.80
N HIS A 70 3.64 -16.58 -2.99
CA HIS A 70 4.63 -16.38 -4.04
C HIS A 70 6.02 -16.28 -3.39
N GLN A 71 6.87 -17.29 -3.70
CA GLN A 71 8.27 -17.30 -3.26
C GLN A 71 9.03 -16.22 -4.04
N ARG A 72 9.45 -15.16 -3.35
CA ARG A 72 10.26 -14.10 -3.94
C ARG A 72 11.72 -14.49 -3.93
N GLU A 73 12.40 -14.31 -5.03
CA GLU A 73 13.84 -14.49 -5.13
C GLU A 73 14.58 -13.50 -4.22
N LYS A 74 15.75 -13.93 -3.71
CA LYS A 74 16.53 -13.16 -2.73
C LYS A 74 16.89 -11.75 -3.23
N TYR A 75 17.22 -11.59 -4.51
CA TYR A 75 17.53 -10.28 -5.09
C TYR A 75 16.36 -9.32 -4.94
N PHE A 76 15.13 -9.73 -5.34
CA PHE A 76 13.93 -8.88 -5.27
C PHE A 76 13.39 -8.66 -3.85
N ALA A 77 13.92 -9.37 -2.86
CA ALA A 77 13.68 -9.12 -1.44
C ALA A 77 14.78 -8.31 -0.77
N SER A 78 15.87 -8.07 -1.48
CA SER A 78 17.05 -7.36 -0.97
C SER A 78 16.84 -5.84 -0.93
N SER A 79 17.83 -5.17 -0.36
CA SER A 79 17.85 -3.72 -0.28
C SER A 79 18.56 -3.04 -1.45
N ILE A 80 19.25 -3.80 -2.28
CA ILE A 80 19.90 -3.32 -3.50
C ILE A 80 18.96 -3.34 -4.69
N CYS A 81 17.86 -4.12 -4.62
CA CYS A 81 16.84 -4.12 -5.65
C CYS A 81 16.13 -2.78 -5.71
N SER A 82 16.07 -2.17 -6.89
CA SER A 82 15.30 -0.95 -7.09
C SER A 82 13.80 -1.20 -6.95
N GLY A 83 13.02 -0.15 -6.61
CA GLY A 83 11.56 -0.25 -6.61
C GLY A 83 11.00 -0.65 -7.98
N SER A 84 11.61 -0.14 -9.06
CA SER A 84 11.22 -0.43 -10.44
C SER A 84 11.42 -1.90 -10.80
N ASP A 85 12.56 -2.49 -10.46
CA ASP A 85 12.83 -3.91 -10.71
C ASP A 85 11.93 -4.80 -9.87
N PHE A 86 11.70 -4.42 -8.63
CA PHE A 86 10.77 -5.10 -7.74
C PHE A 86 9.35 -5.14 -8.31
N PHE A 87 8.79 -4.00 -8.72
CA PHE A 87 7.44 -3.95 -9.27
C PHE A 87 7.33 -4.70 -10.59
N GLN A 88 8.31 -4.58 -11.47
CA GLN A 88 8.32 -5.33 -12.73
C GLN A 88 8.38 -6.84 -12.49
N ASN A 89 9.27 -7.31 -11.62
CA ASN A 89 9.38 -8.73 -11.27
C ASN A 89 8.07 -9.26 -10.68
N LEU A 90 7.48 -8.51 -9.74
CA LEU A 90 6.23 -8.88 -9.11
C LEU A 90 5.12 -9.09 -10.16
N ALA A 91 5.01 -8.17 -11.14
CA ALA A 91 4.02 -8.26 -12.19
C ALA A 91 4.33 -9.38 -13.22
N LYS A 92 5.60 -9.68 -13.49
CA LYS A 92 5.99 -10.82 -14.35
C LYS A 92 5.65 -12.16 -13.69
N SER A 93 5.86 -12.27 -12.37
CA SER A 93 5.71 -13.52 -11.62
C SER A 93 4.26 -13.84 -11.23
N ILE A 94 3.40 -12.82 -11.06
CA ILE A 94 2.04 -13.01 -10.59
C ILE A 94 1.04 -12.82 -11.74
N LYS A 95 0.21 -13.84 -11.99
CA LYS A 95 -0.83 -13.81 -13.03
C LYS A 95 -2.11 -13.17 -12.48
N GLY A 96 -2.74 -12.30 -13.28
CA GLY A 96 -3.99 -11.59 -13.01
C GLY A 96 -4.14 -10.45 -14.02
N ASP A 97 -5.34 -9.92 -14.20
CA ASP A 97 -5.56 -8.78 -15.11
C ASP A 97 -5.15 -7.49 -14.43
N TYR A 98 -5.50 -7.35 -13.15
CA TYR A 98 -5.16 -6.23 -12.29
C TYR A 98 -4.44 -6.71 -11.03
N LEU A 99 -3.36 -6.05 -10.69
CA LEU A 99 -2.58 -6.29 -9.48
C LEU A 99 -2.85 -5.18 -8.47
N MET A 100 -3.33 -5.57 -7.30
CA MET A 100 -3.63 -4.66 -6.19
C MET A 100 -2.57 -4.81 -5.10
N TYR A 101 -1.72 -3.82 -4.95
CA TYR A 101 -0.63 -3.79 -3.98
C TYR A 101 -1.15 -3.30 -2.63
N CYS A 102 -1.06 -4.14 -1.60
CA CYS A 102 -1.60 -3.89 -0.26
C CYS A 102 -0.57 -4.23 0.83
N PRO A 103 0.34 -3.34 1.20
CA PRO A 103 1.35 -3.61 2.21
C PRO A 103 0.74 -3.75 3.62
N CYS A 104 1.44 -4.47 4.49
CA CYS A 104 1.05 -4.66 5.89
C CYS A 104 1.14 -3.37 6.72
N THR A 105 1.93 -2.41 6.26
CA THR A 105 2.27 -1.19 6.99
C THR A 105 1.14 -0.17 7.11
N SER A 106 0.03 -0.39 6.39
CA SER A 106 -1.19 0.41 6.49
C SER A 106 -2.33 -0.42 7.12
N PRO A 107 -2.28 -0.71 8.43
CA PRO A 107 -3.24 -1.62 9.08
C PRO A 107 -4.61 -0.98 9.33
N ILE A 108 -4.73 0.35 9.30
CA ILE A 108 -5.94 1.09 9.74
C ILE A 108 -6.97 1.24 8.61
N ILE A 109 -6.63 0.89 7.39
CA ILE A 109 -7.57 0.91 6.27
C ILE A 109 -8.69 -0.12 6.53
N ASN A 110 -9.92 0.36 6.58
CA ASN A 110 -11.08 -0.47 6.86
C ASN A 110 -11.76 -1.03 5.59
N LYS A 111 -12.73 -1.90 5.78
CA LYS A 111 -13.49 -2.54 4.70
C LYS A 111 -14.17 -1.52 3.77
N ASN A 112 -14.81 -0.49 4.34
CA ASN A 112 -15.53 0.52 3.55
C ASN A 112 -14.59 1.28 2.62
N THR A 113 -13.37 1.58 3.07
CA THR A 113 -12.34 2.22 2.23
C THR A 113 -11.93 1.33 1.06
N TYR A 114 -11.70 0.03 1.31
CA TYR A 114 -11.44 -0.93 0.22
C TYR A 114 -12.60 -1.00 -0.76
N ASP A 115 -13.84 -1.08 -0.28
CA ASP A 115 -15.04 -1.15 -1.12
C ASP A 115 -15.21 0.10 -1.98
N ASN A 116 -15.04 1.29 -1.39
CA ASN A 116 -15.11 2.58 -2.09
C ASN A 116 -13.99 2.72 -3.13
N PHE A 117 -12.77 2.31 -2.78
CA PHE A 117 -11.64 2.28 -3.70
C PHE A 117 -11.95 1.40 -4.92
N LEU A 118 -12.42 0.17 -4.70
CA LEU A 118 -12.71 -0.78 -5.76
C LEU A 118 -13.95 -0.37 -6.60
N ASN A 119 -14.93 0.31 -6.00
CA ASN A 119 -16.05 0.92 -6.75
C ASN A 119 -15.56 2.03 -7.67
N THR A 120 -14.70 2.91 -7.16
CA THR A 120 -14.06 3.98 -7.96
C THR A 120 -13.22 3.39 -9.09
N PHE A 121 -12.42 2.37 -8.80
CA PHE A 121 -11.67 1.63 -9.81
C PHE A 121 -12.60 1.06 -10.88
N LYS A 122 -13.65 0.33 -10.50
CA LYS A 122 -14.60 -0.28 -11.46
C LYS A 122 -15.24 0.77 -12.37
N LYS A 123 -15.60 1.93 -11.81
CA LYS A 123 -16.25 3.03 -12.56
C LYS A 123 -15.32 3.68 -13.56
N TYR A 124 -14.04 3.85 -13.22
CA TYR A 124 -13.13 4.70 -13.98
C TYR A 124 -11.92 3.98 -14.61
N LYS A 125 -11.84 2.64 -14.53
CA LYS A 125 -10.69 1.85 -15.03
C LYS A 125 -10.37 2.00 -16.53
N ASN A 126 -11.33 2.47 -17.33
CA ASN A 126 -11.11 2.74 -18.76
C ASN A 126 -10.59 4.16 -19.02
N LYS A 127 -10.68 5.06 -18.01
CA LYS A 127 -10.21 6.45 -18.11
C LYS A 127 -8.80 6.65 -17.54
N TYR A 128 -8.46 5.89 -16.49
CA TYR A 128 -7.19 5.99 -15.78
C TYR A 128 -6.43 4.68 -15.83
N ASP A 129 -5.10 4.75 -15.86
CA ASP A 129 -4.23 3.58 -16.01
C ASP A 129 -3.77 2.97 -14.68
N SER A 130 -3.91 3.70 -13.58
CA SER A 130 -3.70 3.23 -12.21
C SER A 130 -4.58 3.99 -11.21
N PHE A 131 -4.78 3.40 -10.03
CA PHE A 131 -5.52 3.98 -8.91
C PHE A 131 -4.66 3.84 -7.66
N ASN A 132 -4.43 4.93 -6.97
CA ASN A 132 -3.46 4.97 -5.88
C ASN A 132 -4.02 5.80 -4.72
N THR A 133 -3.86 5.30 -3.50
CA THR A 133 -4.22 6.07 -2.31
C THR A 133 -3.16 7.08 -1.97
N VAL A 134 -3.61 8.29 -1.65
CA VAL A 134 -2.77 9.43 -1.28
C VAL A 134 -3.34 10.15 -0.06
N GLU A 135 -2.51 10.93 0.59
CA GLU A 135 -2.93 11.98 1.53
C GLU A 135 -2.66 13.35 0.93
N THR A 136 -3.54 14.31 1.19
CA THR A 136 -3.29 15.71 0.87
C THR A 136 -2.18 16.23 1.78
N LEU A 137 -1.16 16.83 1.16
CA LEU A 137 -0.03 17.44 1.86
C LEU A 137 -0.25 18.94 1.98
N LYS A 138 -0.99 19.37 3.02
CA LYS A 138 -1.29 20.76 3.31
C LYS A 138 -0.30 21.32 4.33
N THR A 139 0.91 21.64 3.86
CA THR A 139 2.01 22.18 4.66
C THR A 139 2.93 23.04 3.79
N TYR A 140 3.78 23.86 4.40
CA TYR A 140 4.78 24.65 3.66
C TYR A 140 5.89 23.73 3.15
N ILE A 141 5.98 23.57 1.83
CA ILE A 141 6.94 22.67 1.20
C ILE A 141 8.11 23.47 0.65
N TRP A 142 9.31 23.03 0.99
CA TRP A 142 10.54 23.65 0.54
C TRP A 142 11.39 22.69 -0.28
N LYS A 143 12.05 23.20 -1.32
CA LYS A 143 13.10 22.50 -2.07
C LYS A 143 14.38 23.30 -1.96
N LYS A 144 15.38 22.75 -1.25
CA LYS A 144 16.57 23.51 -0.86
C LYS A 144 16.12 24.79 -0.10
N ASN A 145 16.46 25.96 -0.61
CA ASN A 145 16.19 27.26 0.02
C ASN A 145 15.02 28.01 -0.65
N LYS A 146 14.11 27.32 -1.37
CA LYS A 146 12.97 27.94 -2.06
C LYS A 146 11.68 27.22 -1.71
N PRO A 147 10.57 27.95 -1.43
CA PRO A 147 9.27 27.36 -1.27
C PRO A 147 8.79 26.78 -2.60
N LEU A 148 8.00 25.68 -2.53
CA LEU A 148 7.43 25.03 -3.71
C LEU A 148 5.96 25.36 -3.93
N ASN A 149 5.21 25.61 -2.87
CA ASN A 149 3.75 25.67 -2.90
C ASN A 149 3.18 27.00 -2.35
N TYR A 150 4.01 28.00 -2.17
CA TYR A 150 3.55 29.32 -1.77
C TYR A 150 4.56 30.42 -2.16
N ASN A 151 4.14 31.69 -2.09
CA ASN A 151 4.99 32.86 -2.33
C ASN A 151 5.51 33.39 -0.98
N LEU A 152 6.84 33.58 -0.86
CA LEU A 152 7.48 34.11 0.36
C LEU A 152 7.00 35.54 0.70
N ASN A 153 6.78 36.40 -0.31
CA ASN A 153 6.39 37.77 -0.09
C ASN A 153 4.91 37.95 0.31
N ASN A 154 4.12 36.89 0.12
CA ASN A 154 2.71 36.82 0.50
C ASN A 154 2.36 35.41 0.92
N ALA A 155 2.95 35.00 2.05
CA ALA A 155 2.74 33.64 2.58
C ALA A 155 1.30 33.48 3.12
N PRO A 156 0.51 32.50 2.62
CA PRO A 156 -0.82 32.27 3.13
C PRO A 156 -0.77 31.64 4.53
N ASN A 157 -1.88 31.66 5.27
CA ASN A 157 -2.01 30.83 6.46
C ASN A 157 -1.98 29.34 6.12
N SER A 158 -1.66 28.46 7.05
CA SER A 158 -1.52 27.02 6.80
C SER A 158 -2.80 26.38 6.27
N GLN A 159 -3.98 26.86 6.70
CA GLN A 159 -5.29 26.41 6.17
C GLN A 159 -5.58 26.84 4.74
N ASP A 160 -4.90 27.87 4.24
CA ASP A 160 -5.11 28.47 2.90
C ASP A 160 -4.06 27.98 1.89
N LEU A 161 -3.14 27.12 2.32
CA LEU A 161 -2.16 26.46 1.44
C LEU A 161 -2.88 25.62 0.37
N PRO A 162 -2.30 25.45 -0.84
CA PRO A 162 -2.82 24.58 -1.88
C PRO A 162 -3.05 23.17 -1.38
N ASP A 163 -4.10 22.53 -1.84
CA ASP A 163 -4.50 21.14 -1.49
C ASP A 163 -4.29 20.14 -2.64
N ASP A 164 -3.54 20.54 -3.66
CA ASP A 164 -3.18 19.77 -4.85
C ASP A 164 -1.82 19.04 -4.74
N TYR A 165 -1.16 19.16 -3.59
CA TYR A 165 0.03 18.37 -3.26
C TYR A 165 -0.34 17.11 -2.49
N TYR A 166 0.24 15.98 -2.90
CA TYR A 166 -0.10 14.69 -2.32
C TYR A 166 1.13 13.90 -1.90
N THR A 167 0.99 13.12 -0.82
CA THR A 167 1.91 12.03 -0.47
C THR A 167 1.30 10.69 -0.86
N LEU A 168 2.07 9.83 -1.51
CA LEU A 168 1.65 8.48 -1.85
C LEU A 168 1.70 7.61 -0.59
N THR A 169 0.54 7.17 -0.09
CA THR A 169 0.46 6.40 1.17
C THR A 169 0.81 4.93 1.00
N PHE A 170 0.86 4.42 -0.24
CA PHE A 170 0.99 3.00 -0.57
C PHE A 170 -0.09 2.08 0.04
N GLY A 171 -1.11 2.61 0.70
CA GLY A 171 -2.13 1.84 1.41
C GLY A 171 -2.89 0.85 0.53
N ILE A 172 -3.45 1.33 -0.60
CA ILE A 172 -4.09 0.53 -1.65
C ILE A 172 -3.66 1.09 -3.00
N ASN A 173 -3.14 0.24 -3.87
CA ASN A 173 -2.77 0.64 -5.22
C ASN A 173 -3.20 -0.44 -6.19
N ILE A 174 -3.81 -0.09 -7.32
CA ILE A 174 -4.22 -1.03 -8.36
C ILE A 174 -3.81 -0.52 -9.74
N ILE A 175 -3.26 -1.41 -10.53
CA ILE A 175 -2.82 -1.15 -11.91
C ILE A 175 -2.99 -2.43 -12.74
N SER A 176 -3.20 -2.33 -14.04
CA SER A 176 -3.18 -3.52 -14.88
C SER A 176 -1.79 -4.17 -14.87
N ARG A 177 -1.76 -5.51 -14.90
CA ARG A 177 -0.50 -6.26 -14.93
C ARG A 177 0.43 -5.79 -16.05
N ASN A 178 -0.11 -5.56 -17.25
CA ASN A 178 0.68 -5.12 -18.39
C ASN A 178 1.28 -3.73 -18.18
N ASN A 179 0.51 -2.79 -17.60
CA ASN A 179 1.03 -1.46 -17.28
C ASN A 179 2.09 -1.51 -16.18
N MET A 180 1.92 -2.36 -15.16
CA MET A 180 2.92 -2.52 -14.11
C MET A 180 4.25 -3.07 -14.65
N ILE A 181 4.19 -4.00 -15.62
CA ILE A 181 5.38 -4.49 -16.33
C ILE A 181 6.02 -3.37 -17.17
N LYS A 182 5.19 -2.65 -17.95
CA LYS A 182 5.64 -1.60 -18.87
C LYS A 182 6.25 -0.40 -18.15
N PHE A 183 5.58 0.07 -17.09
CA PHE A 183 6.02 1.27 -16.36
C PHE A 183 7.01 0.94 -15.23
N LYS A 184 7.19 -0.33 -14.90
CA LYS A 184 8.01 -0.77 -13.76
C LYS A 184 7.62 -0.05 -12.46
N ASN A 185 6.33 0.22 -12.28
CA ASN A 185 5.78 0.97 -11.16
C ASN A 185 4.32 0.58 -10.90
N ILE A 186 3.83 0.87 -9.71
CA ILE A 186 2.42 0.75 -9.34
C ILE A 186 1.62 2.03 -9.62
N VAL A 187 2.29 3.13 -9.93
CA VAL A 187 1.70 4.37 -10.40
C VAL A 187 1.89 4.45 -11.90
N GLY A 188 0.82 4.64 -12.63
CA GLY A 188 0.82 4.77 -14.09
C GLY A 188 1.17 6.18 -14.56
N LYS A 189 0.96 6.44 -15.84
CA LYS A 189 1.17 7.76 -16.46
C LYS A 189 -0.01 8.70 -16.28
N ASN A 190 -1.22 8.13 -16.13
CA ASN A 190 -2.47 8.86 -15.91
C ASN A 190 -3.18 8.27 -14.67
N PRO A 191 -2.65 8.48 -13.45
CA PRO A 191 -3.20 7.91 -12.23
C PRO A 191 -4.49 8.62 -11.79
N LYS A 192 -5.41 7.86 -11.19
CA LYS A 192 -6.49 8.40 -10.35
C LYS A 192 -6.08 8.32 -8.90
N PHE A 193 -5.89 9.45 -8.26
CA PHE A 193 -5.65 9.52 -6.82
C PHE A 193 -6.96 9.43 -6.04
N ILE A 194 -6.93 8.69 -4.94
CA ILE A 194 -8.02 8.52 -3.99
C ILE A 194 -7.50 8.95 -2.62
N ILE A 195 -8.06 10.05 -2.13
CA ILE A 195 -7.58 10.68 -0.91
C ILE A 195 -8.05 9.85 0.29
N LEU A 196 -7.11 9.46 1.14
CA LEU A 196 -7.37 8.91 2.47
C LEU A 196 -7.38 10.03 3.50
N ASN A 197 -8.17 9.85 4.55
CA ASN A 197 -8.03 10.71 5.72
C ASN A 197 -6.73 10.34 6.48
N LYS A 198 -6.27 11.26 7.33
CA LYS A 198 -5.00 11.17 8.07
C LYS A 198 -4.86 9.88 8.90
N LEU A 199 -5.99 9.38 9.43
CA LEU A 199 -6.01 8.13 10.19
C LEU A 199 -5.72 6.91 9.31
N GLN A 200 -6.38 6.82 8.16
CA GLN A 200 -6.24 5.68 7.24
C GLN A 200 -4.96 5.72 6.42
N GLY A 201 -4.38 6.90 6.23
CA GLY A 201 -3.08 7.08 5.60
C GLY A 201 -1.89 6.68 6.48
N THR A 202 -2.12 6.40 7.76
CA THR A 202 -1.05 5.98 8.69
C THR A 202 -0.24 4.82 8.11
N ASP A 203 1.06 5.05 7.90
CA ASP A 203 2.04 4.04 7.44
C ASP A 203 3.08 3.80 8.53
N ILE A 204 3.40 2.53 8.77
CA ILE A 204 4.36 2.12 9.81
C ILE A 204 5.76 2.07 9.22
N ASN A 205 6.58 3.05 9.50
CA ASN A 205 7.96 3.13 9.05
C ASN A 205 8.96 2.75 10.16
N ASP A 206 8.77 3.24 11.38
CA ASP A 206 9.66 3.06 12.52
C ASP A 206 8.91 2.58 13.79
N LYS A 207 9.63 2.51 14.92
CA LYS A 207 9.06 2.06 16.21
C LYS A 207 7.99 3.00 16.75
N THR A 208 8.12 4.30 16.51
CA THR A 208 7.14 5.31 16.93
C THR A 208 5.85 5.15 16.17
N ASP A 209 5.94 5.04 14.82
CA ASP A 209 4.78 4.76 13.97
C ASP A 209 4.08 3.46 14.37
N PHE A 210 4.86 2.42 14.73
CA PHE A 210 4.31 1.14 15.15
C PHE A 210 3.45 1.28 16.41
N LYS A 211 3.94 1.99 17.42
CA LYS A 211 3.19 2.26 18.67
C LYS A 211 1.95 3.11 18.41
N ILE A 212 2.09 4.19 17.63
CA ILE A 212 0.96 5.06 17.26
C ILE A 212 -0.10 4.22 16.53
N ALA A 213 0.28 3.45 15.53
CA ALA A 213 -0.63 2.59 14.80
C ALA A 213 -1.31 1.54 15.67
N GLN A 214 -0.62 0.98 16.69
CA GLN A 214 -1.24 0.06 17.66
C GLN A 214 -2.36 0.73 18.46
N VAL A 215 -2.12 1.93 18.97
CA VAL A 215 -3.11 2.71 19.73
C VAL A 215 -4.32 3.05 18.87
N LEU A 216 -4.06 3.56 17.66
CA LEU A 216 -5.11 3.90 16.70
C LEU A 216 -5.91 2.67 16.26
N TYR A 217 -5.24 1.55 16.02
CA TYR A 217 -5.89 0.30 15.64
C TYR A 217 -6.79 -0.22 16.76
N LYS A 218 -6.30 -0.23 18.01
CA LYS A 218 -7.09 -0.61 19.19
C LYS A 218 -8.35 0.24 19.29
N LYS A 219 -8.26 1.57 19.10
CA LYS A 219 -9.43 2.48 19.21
C LYS A 219 -10.49 2.24 18.13
N ASN A 220 -10.10 1.80 16.92
CA ASN A 220 -11.01 1.72 15.77
C ASN A 220 -11.47 0.29 15.42
N PHE A 221 -10.84 -0.75 15.99
CA PHE A 221 -11.12 -2.17 15.65
C PHE A 221 -11.22 -3.08 16.88
N SER A 222 -11.39 -2.51 18.08
CA SER A 222 -11.67 -3.28 19.31
C SER A 222 -13.08 -3.84 19.31
#